data_cb511b4ec6adea82607ff2fed96222f3
#
_entry.id   cb511b4ec6adea82607ff2fed96222f3
#
_cell.length_a   1.000
_cell.length_b   1.000
_cell.length_c   1.000
_cell.angle_alpha   90.00
_cell.angle_beta   90.00
_cell.angle_gamma   90.00
#
_symmetry.space_group_name_H-M   'P 1'
#
loop_
_entity.id
_entity.type
_entity.pdbx_description
1 polymer ?
#
loop_
_entity_poly.entity_id
_entity_poly.type
_entity_poly.pdbx_seq_one_letter_code
_entity_poly.pdbx_strand_id
1 'polypeptide(L)'
;PAMKPYVSGTGSPMYYAARIAKEKYPDAKVVFIGPCVAKRKEAQRDEAVDFIMTFEEVASVLAGLDIQMEQAQPYSMSFTSVREAHGFAQAGGVMGAVKAYLKEEADKINAVQVANLDKKAIGALRAYAKSGKAPGQFIEVMACEGGCITGPCSHNEITAGKRQLTQELAKRKETY
;
A
#
# COMPACT_ATOMS: atom_id res chain seq x y z
N PRO A 1 14.39 13.22 -10.07
CA PRO A 1 13.97 14.02 -11.23
C PRO A 1 13.87 13.20 -12.51
N ALA A 2 14.89 12.35 -12.84
CA ALA A 2 14.94 11.60 -14.10
C ALA A 2 13.77 10.59 -14.28
N MET A 3 13.26 10.02 -13.19
CA MET A 3 12.14 9.06 -13.23
C MET A 3 10.76 9.73 -13.31
N LYS A 4 10.65 11.05 -13.10
CA LYS A 4 9.35 11.73 -13.02
C LYS A 4 8.43 11.48 -14.23
N PRO A 5 8.93 11.47 -15.49
CA PRO A 5 8.08 11.19 -16.65
C PRO A 5 7.51 9.77 -16.73
N TYR A 6 8.11 8.82 -15.98
CA TYR A 6 7.73 7.40 -15.97
C TYR A 6 6.87 7.02 -14.76
N VAL A 7 6.60 7.97 -13.85
CA VAL A 7 5.73 7.72 -12.71
C VAL A 7 4.28 7.80 -13.16
N SER A 8 3.50 6.76 -12.83
CA SER A 8 2.07 6.75 -13.08
C SER A 8 1.38 7.95 -12.44
N GLY A 9 0.41 8.52 -13.12
CA GLY A 9 -0.48 9.55 -12.58
C GLY A 9 -1.57 9.00 -11.66
N THR A 10 -1.64 7.68 -11.49
CA THR A 10 -2.63 7.01 -10.64
C THR A 10 -2.37 7.31 -9.17
N GLY A 11 -3.42 7.69 -8.44
CA GLY A 11 -3.36 7.92 -6.99
C GLY A 11 -3.12 6.63 -6.21
N SER A 12 -2.72 6.77 -4.95
CA SER A 12 -2.56 5.63 -4.05
C SER A 12 -3.91 5.09 -3.59
N PRO A 13 -3.98 3.89 -2.99
CA PRO A 13 -5.18 3.39 -2.33
C PRO A 13 -5.77 4.37 -1.30
N MET A 14 -4.91 5.06 -0.54
CA MET A 14 -5.35 6.11 0.40
C MET A 14 -6.10 7.24 -0.35
N TYR A 15 -5.55 7.69 -1.47
CA TYR A 15 -6.13 8.75 -2.29
C TYR A 15 -7.57 8.41 -2.73
N TYR A 16 -7.80 7.22 -3.25
CA TYR A 16 -9.13 6.81 -3.71
C TYR A 16 -10.08 6.49 -2.57
N ALA A 17 -9.60 5.78 -1.54
CA ALA A 17 -10.43 5.43 -0.37
C ALA A 17 -10.93 6.68 0.37
N ALA A 18 -10.09 7.71 0.52
CA ALA A 18 -10.47 8.96 1.14
C ALA A 18 -11.57 9.69 0.36
N ARG A 19 -11.49 9.71 -0.97
CA ARG A 19 -12.52 10.32 -1.82
C ARG A 19 -13.84 9.58 -1.76
N ILE A 20 -13.81 8.26 -1.83
CA ILE A 20 -15.01 7.43 -1.65
C ILE A 20 -15.64 7.66 -0.27
N ALA A 21 -14.81 7.78 0.78
CA ALA A 21 -15.30 8.07 2.12
C ALA A 21 -15.96 9.45 2.21
N LYS A 22 -15.36 10.49 1.63
CA LYS A 22 -15.92 11.83 1.59
C LYS A 22 -17.18 11.93 0.74
N GLU A 23 -17.27 11.22 -0.37
CA GLU A 23 -18.47 11.13 -1.19
C GLU A 23 -19.64 10.52 -0.41
N LYS A 24 -19.36 9.43 0.31
CA LYS A 24 -20.38 8.73 1.10
C LYS A 24 -20.73 9.45 2.41
N TYR A 25 -19.77 10.14 3.01
CA TYR A 25 -19.89 10.82 4.29
C TYR A 25 -19.24 12.21 4.21
N PRO A 26 -19.88 13.22 3.60
CA PRO A 26 -19.27 14.52 3.31
C PRO A 26 -18.72 15.26 4.52
N ASP A 27 -19.41 15.15 5.66
CA ASP A 27 -19.06 15.84 6.90
C ASP A 27 -18.07 15.05 7.78
N ALA A 28 -17.74 13.81 7.40
CA ALA A 28 -16.84 12.96 8.19
C ALA A 28 -15.38 13.40 8.05
N LYS A 29 -14.63 13.26 9.15
CA LYS A 29 -13.18 13.38 9.13
C LYS A 29 -12.55 12.07 8.69
N VAL A 30 -11.68 12.13 7.70
CA VAL A 30 -10.95 10.97 7.17
C VAL A 30 -9.60 10.86 7.85
N VAL A 31 -9.40 9.79 8.59
CA VAL A 31 -8.13 9.45 9.24
C VAL A 31 -7.54 8.23 8.55
N PHE A 32 -6.35 8.37 7.98
CA PHE A 32 -5.60 7.23 7.48
C PHE A 32 -4.69 6.68 8.58
N ILE A 33 -4.79 5.38 8.83
CA ILE A 33 -3.95 4.65 9.79
C ILE A 33 -3.08 3.66 9.02
N GLY A 34 -1.76 3.71 9.23
CA GLY A 34 -0.87 2.79 8.52
C GLY A 34 0.60 2.88 8.93
N PRO A 35 1.45 1.98 8.44
CA PRO A 35 2.85 1.87 8.85
C PRO A 35 3.79 2.86 8.14
N CYS A 36 3.28 3.86 7.42
CA CYS A 36 4.08 4.66 6.50
C CYS A 36 4.06 6.15 6.81
N VAL A 37 5.17 6.70 7.30
CA VAL A 37 5.33 8.15 7.54
C VAL A 37 5.30 8.99 6.26
N ALA A 38 5.63 8.40 5.10
CA ALA A 38 5.55 9.10 3.81
C ALA A 38 4.11 9.51 3.44
N LYS A 39 3.11 8.82 3.97
CA LYS A 39 1.69 9.16 3.80
C LYS A 39 1.33 10.53 4.37
N ARG A 40 2.06 11.03 5.37
CA ARG A 40 1.90 12.41 5.86
C ARG A 40 2.18 13.43 4.76
N LYS A 41 3.24 13.21 3.96
CA LYS A 41 3.58 14.11 2.87
C LYS A 41 2.60 14.02 1.70
N GLU A 42 2.05 12.85 1.47
CA GLU A 42 1.00 12.64 0.48
C GLU A 42 -0.29 13.34 0.90
N ALA A 43 -0.76 13.15 2.14
CA ALA A 43 -1.96 13.80 2.68
C ALA A 43 -1.88 15.34 2.66
N GLN A 44 -0.70 15.93 2.87
CA GLN A 44 -0.51 17.39 2.73
C GLN A 44 -0.85 17.93 1.33
N ARG A 45 -0.93 17.07 0.34
CA ARG A 45 -1.26 17.41 -1.06
C ARG A 45 -2.67 16.98 -1.46
N ASP A 46 -3.41 16.40 -0.52
CA ASP A 46 -4.72 15.79 -0.76
C ASP A 46 -5.71 16.21 0.33
N GLU A 47 -6.64 17.07 -0.04
CA GLU A 47 -7.64 17.63 0.86
C GLU A 47 -8.66 16.59 1.37
N ALA A 48 -8.74 15.41 0.75
CA ALA A 48 -9.68 14.37 1.16
C ALA A 48 -9.22 13.62 2.43
N VAL A 49 -7.94 13.73 2.82
CA VAL A 49 -7.39 13.09 4.03
C VAL A 49 -7.15 14.16 5.08
N ASP A 50 -7.91 14.14 6.16
CA ASP A 50 -7.80 15.13 7.23
C ASP A 50 -6.61 14.84 8.16
N PHE A 51 -6.37 13.56 8.51
CA PHE A 51 -5.34 13.15 9.46
C PHE A 51 -4.62 11.88 9.03
N ILE A 52 -3.36 11.76 9.43
CA ILE A 52 -2.55 10.56 9.29
C ILE A 52 -2.07 10.12 10.67
N MET A 53 -2.27 8.87 10.99
CA MET A 53 -1.71 8.23 12.19
C MET A 53 -0.90 6.99 11.79
N THR A 54 0.22 6.79 12.44
CA THR A 54 0.97 5.55 12.34
C THR A 54 0.39 4.50 13.29
N PHE A 55 0.75 3.23 13.11
CA PHE A 55 0.34 2.19 14.06
C PHE A 55 0.89 2.45 15.47
N GLU A 56 2.11 2.99 15.59
CA GLU A 56 2.69 3.39 16.88
C GLU A 56 1.88 4.49 17.57
N GLU A 57 1.44 5.49 16.82
CA GLU A 57 0.62 6.58 17.35
C GLU A 57 -0.76 6.07 17.80
N VAL A 58 -1.38 5.19 17.03
CA VAL A 58 -2.66 4.57 17.43
C VAL A 58 -2.45 3.70 18.67
N ALA A 59 -1.40 2.90 18.73
CA ALA A 59 -1.07 2.12 19.92
C ALA A 59 -0.88 3.01 21.16
N SER A 60 -0.21 4.15 21.02
CA SER A 60 -0.04 5.12 22.09
C SER A 60 -1.36 5.74 22.57
N VAL A 61 -2.28 6.03 21.64
CA VAL A 61 -3.64 6.51 21.98
C VAL A 61 -4.42 5.44 22.74
N LEU A 62 -4.40 4.20 22.26
CA LEU A 62 -5.09 3.10 22.92
C LEU A 62 -4.54 2.85 24.34
N ALA A 63 -3.23 2.87 24.51
CA ALA A 63 -2.58 2.77 25.81
C ALA A 63 -2.94 3.92 26.73
N GLY A 64 -2.97 5.16 26.22
CA GLY A 64 -3.35 6.34 27.00
C GLY A 64 -4.82 6.35 27.45
N LEU A 65 -5.68 5.64 26.71
CA LEU A 65 -7.10 5.44 27.04
C LEU A 65 -7.35 4.15 27.83
N ASP A 66 -6.32 3.42 28.21
CA ASP A 66 -6.39 2.10 28.89
C ASP A 66 -7.26 1.07 28.11
N ILE A 67 -7.22 1.12 26.78
CA ILE A 67 -7.96 0.18 25.93
C ILE A 67 -7.12 -1.06 25.69
N GLN A 68 -7.62 -2.20 26.23
CA GLN A 68 -7.00 -3.51 26.04
C GLN A 68 -7.54 -4.16 24.77
N MET A 69 -6.72 -4.23 23.72
CA MET A 69 -7.13 -4.75 22.39
C MET A 69 -7.61 -6.20 22.45
N GLU A 70 -7.01 -7.01 23.34
CA GLU A 70 -7.35 -8.42 23.53
C GLU A 70 -8.76 -8.62 24.09
N GLN A 71 -9.30 -7.61 24.76
CA GLN A 71 -10.66 -7.63 25.34
C GLN A 71 -11.70 -7.00 24.41
N ALA A 72 -11.27 -6.39 23.31
CA ALA A 72 -12.18 -5.77 22.36
C ALA A 72 -13.01 -6.81 21.62
N GLN A 73 -14.31 -6.57 21.51
CA GLN A 73 -15.19 -7.44 20.73
C GLN A 73 -14.93 -7.25 19.24
N PRO A 74 -14.77 -8.33 18.45
CA PRO A 74 -14.64 -8.23 17.02
C PRO A 74 -15.86 -7.57 16.37
N TYR A 75 -15.63 -6.63 15.48
CA TYR A 75 -16.69 -6.00 14.70
C TYR A 75 -16.49 -6.30 13.21
N SER A 76 -17.50 -6.88 12.59
CA SER A 76 -17.49 -7.16 11.15
C SER A 76 -18.06 -5.98 10.38
N MET A 77 -17.24 -5.39 9.50
CA MET A 77 -17.69 -4.33 8.61
C MET A 77 -18.48 -4.94 7.44
N SER A 78 -19.53 -4.23 7.00
CA SER A 78 -20.41 -4.68 5.91
C SER A 78 -19.77 -4.60 4.51
N PHE A 79 -18.62 -3.94 4.36
CA PHE A 79 -17.89 -3.88 3.11
C PHE A 79 -16.59 -4.68 3.20
N THR A 80 -16.37 -5.49 2.20
CA THR A 80 -15.13 -6.25 2.04
C THR A 80 -14.46 -5.82 0.75
N SER A 81 -13.19 -5.49 0.80
CA SER A 81 -12.41 -5.31 -0.40
C SER A 81 -11.92 -6.67 -0.92
N VAL A 82 -11.59 -6.70 -2.20
CA VAL A 82 -11.12 -7.90 -2.89
C VAL A 82 -9.72 -8.31 -2.40
N ARG A 83 -9.39 -9.58 -2.60
CA ARG A 83 -8.10 -10.16 -2.21
C ARG A 83 -6.91 -9.35 -2.74
N GLU A 84 -6.96 -8.97 -4.01
CA GLU A 84 -5.91 -8.23 -4.70
C GLU A 84 -5.67 -6.86 -4.08
N ALA A 85 -6.71 -6.16 -3.64
CA ALA A 85 -6.59 -4.87 -2.97
C ALA A 85 -5.87 -4.98 -1.62
N HIS A 86 -6.13 -6.05 -0.85
CA HIS A 86 -5.37 -6.33 0.37
C HIS A 86 -3.92 -6.72 0.09
N GLY A 87 -3.66 -7.33 -1.06
CA GLY A 87 -2.32 -7.69 -1.51
C GLY A 87 -1.39 -6.49 -1.70
N PHE A 88 -1.90 -5.27 -1.88
CA PHE A 88 -1.11 -4.04 -2.03
C PHE A 88 -0.18 -3.75 -0.85
N ALA A 89 -0.45 -4.33 0.30
CA ALA A 89 0.38 -4.16 1.50
C ALA A 89 1.75 -4.86 1.39
N GLN A 90 1.94 -5.79 0.49
CA GLN A 90 3.21 -6.48 0.25
C GLN A 90 3.85 -6.07 -1.07
N ALA A 91 5.17 -6.22 -1.16
CA ALA A 91 5.89 -6.04 -2.40
C ALA A 91 5.46 -7.09 -3.45
N GLY A 92 5.16 -6.65 -4.66
CA GLY A 92 4.56 -7.45 -5.73
C GLY A 92 3.01 -7.43 -5.75
N GLY A 93 2.38 -6.83 -4.74
CA GLY A 93 0.93 -6.83 -4.61
C GLY A 93 0.22 -5.94 -5.63
N VAL A 94 0.78 -4.78 -5.95
CA VAL A 94 0.23 -3.90 -7.00
C VAL A 94 0.35 -4.57 -8.35
N MET A 95 1.53 -5.14 -8.65
CA MET A 95 1.75 -5.91 -9.87
C MET A 95 0.78 -7.10 -9.98
N GLY A 96 0.58 -7.82 -8.88
CA GLY A 96 -0.39 -8.93 -8.81
C GLY A 96 -1.80 -8.48 -9.12
N ALA A 97 -2.25 -7.36 -8.56
CA ALA A 97 -3.58 -6.81 -8.82
C ALA A 97 -3.75 -6.33 -10.27
N VAL A 98 -2.72 -5.67 -10.84
CA VAL A 98 -2.74 -5.28 -12.26
C VAL A 98 -2.87 -6.49 -13.16
N LYS A 99 -2.10 -7.55 -12.91
CA LYS A 99 -2.19 -8.80 -13.68
C LYS A 99 -3.55 -9.48 -13.53
N ALA A 100 -4.09 -9.55 -12.33
CA ALA A 100 -5.42 -10.11 -12.09
C ALA A 100 -6.53 -9.35 -12.84
N TYR A 101 -6.42 -8.02 -12.87
CA TYR A 101 -7.36 -7.18 -13.64
C TYR A 101 -7.26 -7.40 -15.16
N LEU A 102 -6.05 -7.59 -15.67
CA LEU A 102 -5.80 -7.79 -17.11
C LEU A 102 -6.21 -9.18 -17.62
N LYS A 103 -6.39 -10.15 -16.74
CA LYS A 103 -6.79 -11.52 -17.09
C LYS A 103 -5.88 -12.11 -18.18
N GLU A 104 -6.45 -12.46 -19.31
CA GLU A 104 -5.75 -13.04 -20.49
C GLU A 104 -4.67 -12.11 -21.08
N GLU A 105 -4.79 -10.82 -20.84
CA GLU A 105 -3.79 -9.83 -21.28
C GLU A 105 -2.57 -9.73 -20.33
N ALA A 106 -2.62 -10.38 -19.16
CA ALA A 106 -1.56 -10.32 -18.16
C ALA A 106 -0.18 -10.77 -18.68
N ASP A 107 -0.17 -11.77 -19.57
CA ASP A 107 1.07 -12.31 -20.15
C ASP A 107 1.71 -11.39 -21.18
N LYS A 108 0.98 -10.39 -21.68
CA LYS A 108 1.51 -9.37 -22.60
C LYS A 108 2.35 -8.32 -21.86
N ILE A 109 2.26 -8.25 -20.54
CA ILE A 109 2.99 -7.27 -19.73
C ILE A 109 4.15 -7.95 -19.00
N ASN A 110 5.37 -7.56 -19.39
CA ASN A 110 6.54 -7.87 -18.59
C ASN A 110 6.62 -6.90 -17.41
N ALA A 111 6.27 -7.40 -16.22
CA ALA A 111 6.26 -6.62 -14.99
C ALA A 111 7.50 -6.93 -14.14
N VAL A 112 8.12 -5.88 -13.61
CA VAL A 112 9.34 -5.94 -12.80
C VAL A 112 9.07 -5.38 -11.42
N GLN A 113 9.58 -6.04 -10.41
CA GLN A 113 9.49 -5.61 -9.03
C GLN A 113 10.83 -5.02 -8.57
N VAL A 114 10.77 -3.85 -7.96
CA VAL A 114 11.87 -3.25 -7.20
C VAL A 114 11.39 -3.06 -5.76
N ALA A 115 11.79 -3.96 -4.87
CA ALA A 115 11.55 -3.88 -3.44
C ALA A 115 12.84 -3.44 -2.74
N ASN A 116 12.70 -2.57 -1.74
CA ASN A 116 13.81 -1.93 -1.05
C ASN A 116 14.58 -0.93 -1.93
N LEU A 117 14.32 0.36 -1.77
CA LEU A 117 15.03 1.43 -2.50
C LEU A 117 16.42 1.72 -1.92
N ASP A 118 17.31 0.76 -2.02
CA ASP A 118 18.74 0.91 -1.71
C ASP A 118 19.50 1.67 -2.82
N LYS A 119 20.81 1.88 -2.62
CA LYS A 119 21.66 2.56 -3.59
C LYS A 119 21.70 1.85 -4.95
N LYS A 120 21.66 0.51 -4.96
CA LYS A 120 21.70 -0.31 -6.18
C LYS A 120 20.39 -0.17 -6.94
N ALA A 121 19.25 -0.29 -6.27
CA ALA A 121 17.92 -0.10 -6.87
C ALA A 121 17.76 1.31 -7.45
N ILE A 122 18.16 2.35 -6.70
CA ILE A 122 18.12 3.73 -7.18
C ILE A 122 19.04 3.91 -8.41
N GLY A 123 20.23 3.29 -8.39
CA GLY A 123 21.16 3.32 -9.53
C GLY A 123 20.56 2.68 -10.78
N ALA A 124 19.93 1.52 -10.64
CA ALA A 124 19.25 0.81 -11.74
C ALA A 124 18.10 1.65 -12.33
N LEU A 125 17.21 2.19 -11.48
CA LEU A 125 16.11 3.04 -11.93
C LEU A 125 16.60 4.29 -12.67
N ARG A 126 17.69 4.92 -12.21
CA ARG A 126 18.32 6.05 -12.91
C ARG A 126 18.88 5.65 -14.28
N ALA A 127 19.49 4.46 -14.38
CA ALA A 127 20.01 3.93 -15.63
C ALA A 127 18.88 3.66 -16.63
N TYR A 128 17.75 3.09 -16.18
CA TYR A 128 16.56 2.89 -17.03
C TYR A 128 16.02 4.23 -17.56
N ALA A 129 15.87 5.23 -16.68
CA ALA A 129 15.42 6.56 -17.11
C ALA A 129 16.35 7.22 -18.11
N LYS A 130 17.67 7.05 -17.95
CA LYS A 130 18.68 7.65 -18.85
C LYS A 130 18.71 6.97 -20.21
N SER A 131 18.61 5.63 -20.24
CA SER A 131 18.71 4.84 -21.47
C SER A 131 17.40 4.72 -22.24
N GLY A 132 16.24 4.97 -21.58
CA GLY A 132 14.92 4.63 -22.10
C GLY A 132 14.66 3.12 -22.20
N LYS A 133 15.58 2.28 -21.68
CA LYS A 133 15.51 0.82 -21.74
C LYS A 133 15.30 0.26 -20.34
N ALA A 134 14.06 -0.07 -20.02
CA ALA A 134 13.69 -0.79 -18.80
C ALA A 134 13.52 -2.29 -19.09
N PRO A 135 13.68 -3.16 -18.09
CA PRO A 135 13.53 -4.61 -18.27
C PRO A 135 12.05 -5.04 -18.44
N GLY A 136 11.10 -4.12 -18.29
CA GLY A 136 9.68 -4.38 -18.48
C GLY A 136 8.89 -3.10 -18.69
N GLN A 137 7.65 -3.25 -19.13
CA GLN A 137 6.72 -2.14 -19.37
C GLN A 137 6.12 -1.59 -18.08
N PHE A 138 6.05 -2.41 -17.03
CA PHE A 138 5.54 -2.05 -15.73
C PHE A 138 6.58 -2.33 -14.66
N ILE A 139 6.91 -1.32 -13.87
CA ILE A 139 7.85 -1.46 -12.75
C ILE A 139 7.14 -1.06 -11.47
N GLU A 140 6.88 -2.04 -10.61
CA GLU A 140 6.43 -1.76 -9.25
C GLU A 140 7.63 -1.39 -8.38
N VAL A 141 7.54 -0.26 -7.70
CA VAL A 141 8.63 0.21 -6.82
C VAL A 141 8.11 0.36 -5.40
N MET A 142 8.67 -0.41 -4.47
CA MET A 142 8.42 -0.31 -3.04
C MET A 142 9.67 0.20 -2.33
N ALA A 143 9.52 1.24 -1.49
CA ALA A 143 10.64 1.78 -0.73
C ALA A 143 11.11 0.84 0.39
N CYS A 144 10.18 0.12 1.01
CA CYS A 144 10.46 -0.80 2.10
C CYS A 144 10.66 -2.23 1.60
N GLU A 145 11.60 -2.97 2.19
CA GLU A 145 11.75 -4.40 1.96
C GLU A 145 10.51 -5.15 2.45
N GLY A 146 9.94 -6.00 1.61
CA GLY A 146 8.71 -6.73 1.91
C GLY A 146 7.41 -5.95 1.68
N GLY A 147 7.47 -4.63 1.46
CA GLY A 147 6.32 -3.76 1.23
C GLY A 147 5.86 -3.03 2.49
N CYS A 148 4.62 -2.53 2.47
CA CYS A 148 4.06 -1.73 3.56
C CYS A 148 3.90 -2.49 4.88
N ILE A 149 3.73 -3.81 4.83
CA ILE A 149 3.62 -4.66 6.04
C ILE A 149 4.86 -4.61 6.93
N THR A 150 5.98 -4.17 6.39
CA THR A 150 7.26 -3.98 7.10
C THR A 150 7.72 -2.52 7.04
N GLY A 151 6.78 -1.61 6.90
CA GLY A 151 7.04 -0.17 6.92
C GLY A 151 7.63 0.29 8.25
N PRO A 152 8.20 1.51 8.30
CA PRO A 152 9.02 1.98 9.44
C PRO A 152 8.24 2.08 10.76
N CYS A 153 6.92 2.16 10.72
CA CYS A 153 6.05 2.17 11.92
C CYS A 153 5.21 0.89 12.02
N SER A 154 5.71 -0.22 11.47
CA SER A 154 5.16 -1.57 11.63
C SER A 154 5.99 -2.31 12.68
N HIS A 155 5.32 -3.03 13.57
CA HIS A 155 5.99 -3.87 14.59
C HIS A 155 6.23 -5.30 14.12
N ASN A 156 5.97 -5.60 12.85
CA ASN A 156 6.09 -6.94 12.29
C ASN A 156 7.49 -7.21 11.73
N GLU A 157 8.01 -8.39 12.06
CA GLU A 157 9.12 -8.98 11.31
C GLU A 157 8.64 -9.38 9.90
N ILE A 158 9.52 -9.24 8.89
CA ILE A 158 9.19 -9.47 7.47
C ILE A 158 8.52 -10.83 7.24
N THR A 159 9.12 -11.90 7.80
CA THR A 159 8.61 -13.27 7.63
C THR A 159 7.26 -13.46 8.30
N ALA A 160 7.10 -12.95 9.52
CA ALA A 160 5.85 -13.05 10.27
C ALA A 160 4.74 -12.25 9.59
N GLY A 161 5.01 -11.01 9.19
CA GLY A 161 4.06 -10.15 8.49
C GLY A 161 3.59 -10.76 7.15
N LYS A 162 4.51 -11.29 6.34
CA LYS A 162 4.17 -11.99 5.10
C LYS A 162 3.29 -13.21 5.35
N ARG A 163 3.61 -14.03 6.34
CA ARG A 163 2.81 -15.21 6.69
C ARG A 163 1.40 -14.83 7.10
N GLN A 164 1.24 -13.85 7.99
CA GLN A 164 -0.06 -13.36 8.44
C GLN A 164 -0.88 -12.82 7.27
N LEU A 165 -0.30 -11.97 6.43
CA LEU A 165 -0.98 -11.44 5.25
C LEU A 165 -1.40 -12.56 4.31
N THR A 166 -0.54 -13.54 4.02
CA THR A 166 -0.87 -14.68 3.16
C THR A 166 -2.08 -15.47 3.71
N GLN A 167 -2.14 -15.69 5.03
CA GLN A 167 -3.27 -16.34 5.69
C GLN A 167 -4.56 -15.53 5.55
N GLU A 168 -4.48 -14.19 5.67
CA GLU A 168 -5.64 -13.32 5.48
C GLU A 168 -6.11 -13.28 4.02
N LEU A 169 -5.19 -13.22 3.07
CA LEU A 169 -5.52 -13.25 1.65
C LEU A 169 -6.19 -14.57 1.23
N ALA A 170 -5.79 -15.69 1.83
CA ALA A 170 -6.41 -16.99 1.55
C ALA A 170 -7.88 -17.09 1.98
N LYS A 171 -8.31 -16.27 2.95
CA LYS A 171 -9.70 -16.20 3.42
C LYS A 171 -10.60 -15.35 2.50
N ARG A 172 -10.02 -14.59 1.57
CA ARG A 172 -10.73 -13.63 0.75
C ARG A 172 -11.02 -14.16 -0.64
N LYS A 173 -12.14 -13.75 -1.21
CA LYS A 173 -12.51 -14.14 -2.58
C LYS A 173 -11.69 -13.33 -3.60
N GLU A 174 -11.31 -13.99 -4.67
CA GLU A 174 -10.85 -13.34 -5.90
C GLU A 174 -12.02 -12.66 -6.59
N THR A 175 -11.80 -11.50 -7.22
CA THR A 175 -12.94 -10.69 -7.68
C THR A 175 -12.82 -10.16 -9.11
N TYR A 176 -11.71 -10.43 -9.80
CA TYR A 176 -11.57 -10.01 -11.19
C TYR A 176 -11.71 -11.19 -12.15
#